data_bb4cdc1405db38fcb7d225a5b5e9e9e3
#
_entry.id   bb4cdc1405db38fcb7d225a5b5e9e9e3
#
_cell.length_a   1.000
_cell.length_b   1.000
_cell.length_c   1.000
_cell.angle_alpha   90.00
_cell.angle_beta   90.00
_cell.angle_gamma   90.00
#
_symmetry.space_group_name_H-M   'P 1'
#
loop_
_entity.id
_entity.type
_entity.pdbx_description
1 polymer ?
#
loop_
_entity_poly.entity_id
_entity_poly.type
_entity_poly.pdbx_seq_one_letter_code
_entity_poly.pdbx_strand_id
1 'polypeptide(L)'
;MNGFMSAMKSTLNDEFNVSVTENGAVGYRTTGKELLDLNFAVASLRKASPSDIANRFVRAFFEDKITAMKWLFFARDVRGGLGERRLFRIVFQRMAEENPEYIIPLISLVPEYGRYDDLWCLLDTKLAPNVLNIIAQQLRDDIQNLSDGNSISLLAKWLPSANAHSADAKRYAKQIYKFMGISERDYRKVLSKLRSKLDIVEKKMSEKRWDEIAYEAVPSRANLIYNSAFLRNDEDRRRDFLSRLEKGETKINASTLFPHDIVAKYSDGWRGLKPTDKTLEALWNALPDTVNGCGNTIVVADGSGSMTVNVGGSNVTALAVANALAIYFAERSSGQFKDNYITFSEHPQLVDLSKGKNLREKIQIA
;
A
#
# COMPACT_ATOMS: atom_id res chain seq x y z
N MET A 1 -15.65 44.15 8.56
CA MET A 1 -16.05 43.37 9.77
C MET A 1 -14.91 43.47 10.77
N ASN A 2 -15.18 43.89 11.99
CA ASN A 2 -14.16 44.28 12.97
C ASN A 2 -13.27 43.05 13.33
N GLY A 3 -11.95 43.22 13.31
CA GLY A 3 -10.99 42.14 13.65
C GLY A 3 -11.23 41.48 15.00
N PHE A 4 -11.77 42.26 15.96
CA PHE A 4 -12.23 41.77 17.27
C PHE A 4 -13.34 40.69 17.16
N MET A 5 -14.36 40.92 16.33
CA MET A 5 -15.45 39.96 16.12
C MET A 5 -14.96 38.68 15.43
N SER A 6 -13.98 38.82 14.53
CA SER A 6 -13.34 37.66 13.90
C SER A 6 -12.52 36.83 14.90
N ALA A 7 -11.73 37.51 15.76
CA ALA A 7 -10.96 36.85 16.81
C ALA A 7 -11.87 36.16 17.84
N MET A 8 -12.96 36.84 18.26
CA MET A 8 -13.92 36.27 19.22
C MET A 8 -14.65 35.05 18.65
N LYS A 9 -15.05 35.08 17.37
CA LYS A 9 -15.62 33.91 16.71
C LYS A 9 -14.62 32.75 16.60
N SER A 10 -13.34 33.03 16.31
CA SER A 10 -12.28 32.01 16.28
C SER A 10 -12.12 31.37 17.66
N THR A 11 -12.03 32.17 18.74
CA THR A 11 -11.90 31.67 20.12
C THR A 11 -13.10 30.81 20.54
N LEU A 12 -14.32 31.27 20.25
CA LEU A 12 -15.53 30.51 20.54
C LEU A 12 -15.57 29.17 19.76
N ASN A 13 -15.19 29.18 18.50
CA ASN A 13 -15.10 27.95 17.71
C ASN A 13 -14.02 26.99 18.24
N ASP A 14 -12.93 27.51 18.77
CA ASP A 14 -11.87 26.70 19.39
C ASP A 14 -12.36 26.05 20.70
N GLU A 15 -13.08 26.79 21.54
CA GLU A 15 -13.67 26.28 22.77
C GLU A 15 -14.71 25.18 22.51
N PHE A 16 -15.50 25.30 21.45
CA PHE A 16 -16.54 24.30 21.10
C PHE A 16 -16.05 23.18 20.17
N ASN A 17 -14.74 23.11 19.86
CA ASN A 17 -14.19 22.11 18.94
C ASN A 17 -14.94 22.07 17.58
N VAL A 18 -15.38 23.21 17.10
CA VAL A 18 -16.21 23.35 15.90
C VAL A 18 -15.39 23.93 14.75
N SER A 19 -15.59 23.40 13.56
CA SER A 19 -15.12 23.94 12.29
C SER A 19 -16.25 24.01 11.28
N VAL A 20 -16.12 24.87 10.29
CA VAL A 20 -17.07 24.97 9.18
C VAL A 20 -16.37 24.49 7.91
N THR A 21 -16.99 23.57 7.19
CA THR A 21 -16.50 23.08 5.90
C THR A 21 -16.64 24.15 4.82
N GLU A 22 -16.01 23.97 3.66
CA GLU A 22 -16.16 24.87 2.50
C GLU A 22 -17.63 25.04 2.10
N ASN A 23 -18.46 24.03 2.28
CA ASN A 23 -19.89 24.05 1.96
C ASN A 23 -20.76 24.60 3.11
N GLY A 24 -20.15 25.16 4.16
CA GLY A 24 -20.87 25.77 5.30
C GLY A 24 -21.40 24.77 6.34
N ALA A 25 -21.12 23.46 6.20
CA ALA A 25 -21.52 22.48 7.18
C ALA A 25 -20.65 22.58 8.45
N VAL A 26 -21.29 22.40 9.61
CA VAL A 26 -20.62 22.39 10.91
C VAL A 26 -20.04 21.00 11.18
N GLY A 27 -18.77 20.92 11.52
CA GLY A 27 -18.08 19.70 11.90
C GLY A 27 -17.18 19.87 13.10
N TYR A 28 -16.63 18.79 13.60
CA TYR A 28 -15.62 18.83 14.65
C TYR A 28 -14.22 18.98 14.06
N ARG A 29 -13.34 19.72 14.73
CA ARG A 29 -11.93 19.88 14.36
C ARG A 29 -11.09 18.67 14.73
N THR A 30 -11.43 18.03 15.83
CA THR A 30 -10.73 16.88 16.40
C THR A 30 -11.73 15.95 17.05
N THR A 31 -11.41 14.67 17.09
CA THR A 31 -12.16 13.65 17.82
C THR A 31 -11.89 13.71 19.33
N GLY A 32 -10.94 14.54 19.78
CA GLY A 32 -10.42 14.56 21.15
C GLY A 32 -9.46 13.40 21.46
N LYS A 33 -9.04 12.64 20.42
CA LYS A 33 -8.08 11.54 20.50
C LYS A 33 -7.02 11.68 19.41
N GLU A 34 -5.79 11.96 19.80
CA GLU A 34 -4.68 12.25 18.89
C GLU A 34 -4.39 11.11 17.91
N LEU A 35 -4.47 9.85 18.40
CA LEU A 35 -4.23 8.69 17.53
C LEU A 35 -5.35 8.50 16.50
N LEU A 36 -6.59 8.77 16.88
CA LEU A 36 -7.73 8.68 15.98
C LEU A 36 -7.68 9.78 14.91
N ASP A 37 -7.37 11.00 15.32
CA ASP A 37 -7.17 12.13 14.41
C ASP A 37 -6.00 11.88 13.44
N LEU A 38 -4.90 11.30 13.92
CA LEU A 38 -3.77 10.88 13.07
C LEU A 38 -4.21 9.84 12.04
N ASN A 39 -5.00 8.85 12.46
CA ASN A 39 -5.49 7.80 11.56
C ASN A 39 -6.37 8.38 10.44
N PHE A 40 -7.27 9.30 10.74
CA PHE A 40 -8.08 9.98 9.71
C PHE A 40 -7.23 10.88 8.80
N ALA A 41 -6.17 11.49 9.31
CA ALA A 41 -5.31 12.39 8.56
C ALA A 41 -4.31 11.68 7.63
N VAL A 42 -4.11 10.36 7.74
CA VAL A 42 -3.01 9.62 7.06
C VAL A 42 -2.89 9.95 5.58
N ALA A 43 -3.99 9.94 4.84
CA ALA A 43 -3.98 10.21 3.41
C ALA A 43 -3.51 11.64 3.09
N SER A 44 -3.93 12.63 3.88
CA SER A 44 -3.54 14.04 3.71
C SER A 44 -2.06 14.27 4.05
N LEU A 45 -1.49 13.46 4.96
CA LEU A 45 -0.10 13.55 5.37
C LEU A 45 0.91 13.11 4.30
N ARG A 46 0.48 12.48 3.21
CA ARG A 46 1.40 12.08 2.11
C ARG A 46 2.19 13.23 1.52
N LYS A 47 1.65 14.47 1.53
CA LYS A 47 2.32 15.69 1.08
C LYS A 47 2.83 16.58 2.22
N ALA A 48 2.54 16.26 3.46
CA ALA A 48 2.95 17.03 4.62
C ALA A 48 4.48 17.00 4.83
N SER A 49 5.00 17.99 5.55
CA SER A 49 6.41 18.03 5.91
C SER A 49 6.78 16.87 6.86
N PRO A 50 8.05 16.42 6.87
CA PRO A 50 8.48 15.40 7.83
C PRO A 50 8.21 15.80 9.28
N SER A 51 8.38 17.08 9.62
CA SER A 51 8.11 17.60 10.96
C SER A 51 6.63 17.51 11.34
N ASP A 52 5.72 17.85 10.43
CA ASP A 52 4.27 17.75 10.70
C ASP A 52 3.83 16.31 10.95
N ILE A 53 4.35 15.38 10.13
CA ILE A 53 4.07 13.95 10.29
C ILE A 53 4.56 13.47 11.66
N ALA A 54 5.82 13.78 11.99
CA ALA A 54 6.43 13.37 13.25
C ALA A 54 5.70 13.97 14.45
N ASN A 55 5.39 15.26 14.42
CA ASN A 55 4.73 15.96 15.53
C ASN A 55 3.33 15.39 15.81
N ARG A 56 2.55 15.05 14.76
CA ARG A 56 1.25 14.41 14.94
C ARG A 56 1.37 13.03 15.59
N PHE A 57 2.36 12.24 15.16
CA PHE A 57 2.60 10.93 15.77
C PHE A 57 3.07 11.08 17.23
N VAL A 58 3.96 12.02 17.52
CA VAL A 58 4.47 12.26 18.89
C VAL A 58 3.33 12.60 19.85
N ARG A 59 2.34 13.40 19.44
CA ARG A 59 1.16 13.66 20.27
C ARG A 59 0.37 12.38 20.57
N ALA A 60 0.09 11.56 19.52
CA ALA A 60 -0.56 10.27 19.70
C ALA A 60 0.25 9.30 20.58
N PHE A 61 1.58 9.32 20.47
CA PHE A 61 2.48 8.53 21.29
C PHE A 61 2.42 8.92 22.77
N PHE A 62 2.33 10.20 23.10
CA PHE A 62 2.16 10.65 24.48
C PHE A 62 0.75 10.39 25.04
N GLU A 63 -0.25 10.26 24.19
CA GLU A 63 -1.59 9.84 24.61
C GLU A 63 -1.61 8.35 25.02
N ASP A 64 -1.08 7.44 24.16
CA ASP A 64 -0.94 6.02 24.44
C ASP A 64 0.24 5.45 23.64
N LYS A 65 1.36 5.23 24.33
CA LYS A 65 2.62 4.77 23.73
C LYS A 65 2.49 3.43 23.03
N ILE A 66 1.83 2.47 23.66
CA ILE A 66 1.73 1.10 23.14
C ILE A 66 0.83 1.07 21.92
N THR A 67 -0.34 1.70 21.99
CA THR A 67 -1.29 1.73 20.89
C THR A 67 -0.74 2.54 19.71
N ALA A 68 -0.05 3.65 19.96
CA ALA A 68 0.59 4.42 18.88
C ALA A 68 1.70 3.63 18.17
N MET A 69 2.53 2.86 18.90
CA MET A 69 3.56 2.02 18.27
C MET A 69 2.94 0.85 17.47
N LYS A 70 1.88 0.22 17.97
CA LYS A 70 1.13 -0.79 17.20
C LYS A 70 0.53 -0.17 15.93
N TRP A 71 -0.07 1.01 16.07
CA TRP A 71 -0.63 1.74 14.93
C TRP A 71 0.45 2.09 13.90
N LEU A 72 1.67 2.43 14.30
CA LEU A 72 2.76 2.73 13.37
C LEU A 72 3.09 1.53 12.47
N PHE A 73 3.09 0.33 13.02
CA PHE A 73 3.27 -0.90 12.24
C PHE A 73 2.05 -1.23 11.38
N PHE A 74 0.83 -1.03 11.89
CA PHE A 74 -0.39 -1.12 11.10
C PHE A 74 -0.38 -0.13 9.93
N ALA A 75 0.05 1.12 10.16
CA ALA A 75 0.17 2.10 9.09
C ALA A 75 1.17 1.65 8.01
N ARG A 76 2.22 0.89 8.37
CA ARG A 76 3.22 0.38 7.40
C ARG A 76 2.79 -0.88 6.68
N ASP A 77 2.07 -1.77 7.33
CA ASP A 77 1.71 -3.07 6.77
C ASP A 77 0.86 -2.92 5.49
N VAL A 78 1.31 -3.60 4.42
CA VAL A 78 0.59 -3.59 3.12
C VAL A 78 -0.44 -4.71 3.03
N ARG A 79 -0.45 -5.67 3.96
CA ARG A 79 -1.34 -6.84 3.94
C ARG A 79 -2.60 -6.59 4.77
N GLY A 80 -2.42 -6.18 6.01
CA GLY A 80 -3.51 -5.95 6.94
C GLY A 80 -3.69 -4.50 7.40
N GLY A 81 -2.88 -3.57 6.88
CA GLY A 81 -2.86 -2.17 7.30
C GLY A 81 -2.97 -1.18 6.13
N LEU A 82 -2.34 -0.01 6.28
CA LEU A 82 -2.53 1.13 5.38
C LEU A 82 -1.46 1.22 4.25
N GLY A 83 -0.34 0.52 4.37
CA GLY A 83 0.74 0.52 3.38
C GLY A 83 1.57 1.82 3.30
N GLU A 84 1.53 2.67 4.32
CA GLU A 84 2.15 4.00 4.35
C GLU A 84 3.65 3.95 4.66
N ARG A 85 4.47 3.86 3.63
CA ARG A 85 5.92 3.73 3.79
C ARG A 85 6.61 5.03 4.20
N ARG A 86 6.25 6.17 3.58
CA ARG A 86 6.91 7.46 3.87
C ARG A 86 6.67 7.89 5.31
N LEU A 87 5.43 7.83 5.77
CA LEU A 87 5.04 8.13 7.14
C LEU A 87 5.82 7.24 8.12
N PHE A 88 5.80 5.92 7.90
CA PHE A 88 6.52 4.98 8.75
C PHE A 88 8.00 5.34 8.90
N ARG A 89 8.73 5.56 7.80
CA ARG A 89 10.16 5.86 7.83
C ARG A 89 10.48 7.15 8.57
N ILE A 90 9.70 8.20 8.35
CA ILE A 90 9.87 9.50 9.02
C ILE A 90 9.66 9.34 10.53
N VAL A 91 8.56 8.73 10.93
CA VAL A 91 8.22 8.54 12.34
C VAL A 91 9.22 7.59 13.01
N PHE A 92 9.54 6.48 12.38
CA PHE A 92 10.45 5.46 12.92
C PHE A 92 11.86 6.03 13.15
N GLN A 93 12.36 6.85 12.22
CA GLN A 93 13.61 7.57 12.36
C GLN A 93 13.55 8.59 13.51
N ARG A 94 12.52 9.40 13.58
CA ARG A 94 12.33 10.40 14.63
C ARG A 94 12.29 9.75 16.02
N MET A 95 11.53 8.69 16.15
CA MET A 95 11.45 7.92 17.40
C MET A 95 12.79 7.26 17.77
N ALA A 96 13.58 6.82 16.80
CA ALA A 96 14.92 6.29 17.05
C ALA A 96 15.90 7.35 17.59
N GLU A 97 15.72 8.59 17.21
CA GLU A 97 16.53 9.71 17.72
C GLU A 97 16.12 10.13 19.13
N GLU A 98 14.82 10.21 19.40
CA GLU A 98 14.27 10.76 20.65
C GLU A 98 14.00 9.69 21.73
N ASN A 99 13.46 8.54 21.34
CA ASN A 99 12.98 7.48 22.24
C ASN A 99 13.48 6.09 21.78
N PRO A 100 14.80 5.87 21.66
CA PRO A 100 15.38 4.64 21.07
C PRO A 100 14.97 3.36 21.79
N GLU A 101 14.66 3.43 23.08
CA GLU A 101 14.23 2.31 23.90
C GLU A 101 12.94 1.65 23.40
N TYR A 102 12.06 2.41 22.73
CA TYR A 102 10.85 1.89 22.10
C TYR A 102 11.12 1.31 20.71
N ILE A 103 12.21 1.69 20.07
CA ILE A 103 12.54 1.27 18.69
C ILE A 103 13.41 0.03 18.66
N ILE A 104 14.39 -0.08 19.57
CA ILE A 104 15.34 -1.20 19.59
C ILE A 104 14.67 -2.58 19.54
N PRO A 105 13.65 -2.90 20.36
CA PRO A 105 13.01 -4.22 20.34
C PRO A 105 12.17 -4.46 19.07
N LEU A 106 11.86 -3.42 18.31
CA LEU A 106 10.96 -3.48 17.14
C LEU A 106 11.71 -3.53 15.80
N ILE A 107 13.04 -3.34 15.79
CA ILE A 107 13.82 -3.30 14.53
C ILE A 107 13.68 -4.61 13.75
N SER A 108 13.70 -5.75 14.45
CA SER A 108 13.57 -7.07 13.80
C SER A 108 12.22 -7.34 13.16
N LEU A 109 11.16 -6.64 13.58
CA LEU A 109 9.81 -6.77 13.02
C LEU A 109 9.62 -5.97 11.72
N VAL A 110 10.52 -5.02 11.43
CA VAL A 110 10.37 -4.14 10.25
C VAL A 110 10.28 -4.92 8.94
N PRO A 111 11.09 -5.96 8.66
CA PRO A 111 10.97 -6.73 7.44
C PRO A 111 9.69 -7.55 7.32
N GLU A 112 9.03 -7.88 8.44
CA GLU A 112 7.78 -8.64 8.48
C GLU A 112 6.58 -7.79 8.04
N TYR A 113 6.42 -6.60 8.64
CA TYR A 113 5.32 -5.67 8.34
C TYR A 113 5.61 -4.78 7.14
N GLY A 114 6.87 -4.61 6.78
CA GLY A 114 7.35 -3.77 5.70
C GLY A 114 8.31 -4.49 4.77
N ARG A 115 9.50 -3.90 4.64
CA ARG A 115 10.59 -4.42 3.82
C ARG A 115 11.93 -4.13 4.49
N TYR A 116 12.96 -4.88 4.14
CA TYR A 116 14.31 -4.63 4.64
C TYR A 116 14.82 -3.21 4.35
N ASP A 117 14.42 -2.60 3.22
CA ASP A 117 14.84 -1.23 2.88
C ASP A 117 14.16 -0.13 3.73
N ASP A 118 13.18 -0.48 4.54
CA ASP A 118 12.63 0.43 5.54
C ASP A 118 13.58 0.64 6.73
N LEU A 119 14.54 -0.27 6.93
CA LEU A 119 15.57 -0.15 7.95
C LEU A 119 16.62 0.93 7.63
N TRP A 120 16.74 1.35 6.35
CA TRP A 120 17.78 2.30 5.95
C TRP A 120 17.60 3.68 6.60
N CYS A 121 16.40 4.06 6.99
CA CYS A 121 16.14 5.31 7.71
C CYS A 121 16.84 5.36 9.09
N LEU A 122 17.26 4.22 9.64
CA LEU A 122 17.97 4.13 10.92
C LEU A 122 19.50 4.14 10.78
N LEU A 123 20.05 3.95 9.57
CA LEU A 123 21.50 3.87 9.37
C LEU A 123 22.24 5.19 9.59
N ASP A 124 21.51 6.31 9.62
CA ASP A 124 22.02 7.64 9.95
C ASP A 124 21.71 8.08 11.39
N THR A 125 21.21 7.17 12.22
CA THR A 125 20.87 7.40 13.63
C THR A 125 21.83 6.66 14.57
N LYS A 126 21.74 6.94 15.87
CA LYS A 126 22.47 6.20 16.90
C LYS A 126 22.16 4.70 16.96
N LEU A 127 21.08 4.25 16.32
CA LEU A 127 20.68 2.84 16.22
C LEU A 127 21.28 2.11 15.02
N ALA A 128 22.14 2.75 14.22
CA ALA A 128 22.83 2.09 13.11
C ALA A 128 23.52 0.76 13.50
N PRO A 129 24.24 0.64 14.64
CA PRO A 129 24.83 -0.63 15.05
C PRO A 129 23.80 -1.74 15.25
N ASN A 130 22.62 -1.44 15.81
CA ASN A 130 21.54 -2.41 16.01
C ASN A 130 21.02 -2.93 14.67
N VAL A 131 20.79 -2.05 13.71
CA VAL A 131 20.36 -2.42 12.35
C VAL A 131 21.42 -3.25 11.63
N LEU A 132 22.69 -2.81 11.70
CA LEU A 132 23.80 -3.52 11.05
C LEU A 132 24.00 -4.92 11.62
N ASN A 133 23.80 -5.12 12.94
CA ASN A 133 23.82 -6.45 13.55
C ASN A 133 22.73 -7.36 12.98
N ILE A 134 21.49 -6.88 12.87
CA ILE A 134 20.38 -7.66 12.32
C ILE A 134 20.64 -8.02 10.85
N ILE A 135 21.10 -7.05 10.04
CA ILE A 135 21.46 -7.28 8.64
C ILE A 135 22.59 -8.30 8.52
N ALA A 136 23.65 -8.14 9.33
CA ALA A 136 24.80 -9.05 9.28
C ALA A 136 24.43 -10.47 9.71
N GLN A 137 23.58 -10.62 10.72
CA GLN A 137 23.09 -11.93 11.14
C GLN A 137 22.25 -12.57 10.04
N GLN A 138 21.24 -11.88 9.52
CA GLN A 138 20.38 -12.38 8.43
C GLN A 138 21.19 -12.73 7.18
N LEU A 139 22.23 -11.94 6.87
CA LEU A 139 23.06 -12.21 5.69
C LEU A 139 23.93 -13.48 5.90
N ARG A 140 24.42 -13.73 7.12
CA ARG A 140 25.10 -15.01 7.46
C ARG A 140 24.16 -16.20 7.34
N ASP A 141 22.93 -16.06 7.86
CA ASP A 141 21.90 -17.10 7.77
C ASP A 141 21.53 -17.40 6.30
N ASP A 142 21.37 -16.38 5.49
CA ASP A 142 21.09 -16.53 4.05
C ASP A 142 22.24 -17.19 3.29
N ILE A 143 23.51 -16.90 3.65
CA ILE A 143 24.69 -17.55 3.06
C ILE A 143 24.71 -19.04 3.45
N GLN A 144 24.44 -19.35 4.71
CA GLN A 144 24.38 -20.74 5.18
C GLN A 144 23.23 -21.50 4.50
N ASN A 145 22.03 -20.94 4.50
CA ASN A 145 20.85 -21.50 3.83
C ASN A 145 21.11 -21.76 2.33
N LEU A 146 21.80 -20.84 1.68
CA LEU A 146 22.19 -21.03 0.27
C LEU A 146 23.13 -22.22 0.09
N SER A 147 24.06 -22.42 1.04
CA SER A 147 25.02 -23.55 1.00
C SER A 147 24.31 -24.88 1.25
N ASP A 148 23.32 -24.88 2.12
CA ASP A 148 22.52 -26.06 2.49
C ASP A 148 21.39 -26.36 1.50
N GLY A 149 21.23 -25.55 0.44
CA GLY A 149 20.17 -25.70 -0.55
C GLY A 149 18.79 -25.21 -0.09
N ASN A 150 18.70 -24.57 1.07
CA ASN A 150 17.47 -24.04 1.66
C ASN A 150 17.04 -22.72 1.01
N SER A 151 15.81 -22.30 1.33
CA SER A 151 15.30 -20.97 0.94
C SER A 151 16.01 -19.85 1.68
N ILE A 152 16.23 -18.73 1.01
CA ILE A 152 16.84 -17.52 1.58
C ILE A 152 15.81 -16.43 1.76
N SER A 153 16.09 -15.47 2.63
CA SER A 153 15.24 -14.31 2.84
C SER A 153 15.25 -13.33 1.65
N LEU A 154 14.37 -12.35 1.67
CA LEU A 154 14.38 -11.27 0.67
C LEU A 154 15.41 -10.17 0.96
N LEU A 155 16.29 -10.34 1.97
CA LEU A 155 17.27 -9.32 2.32
C LEU A 155 18.13 -8.92 1.12
N ALA A 156 18.69 -9.88 0.38
CA ALA A 156 19.55 -9.62 -0.75
C ALA A 156 18.87 -8.83 -1.89
N LYS A 157 17.53 -8.93 -2.03
CA LYS A 157 16.74 -8.10 -2.97
C LYS A 157 16.85 -6.62 -2.64
N TRP A 158 16.81 -6.29 -1.34
CA TRP A 158 16.73 -4.90 -0.86
C TRP A 158 18.07 -4.30 -0.46
N LEU A 159 19.10 -5.11 -0.19
CA LEU A 159 20.43 -4.60 0.15
C LEU A 159 20.95 -3.66 -0.93
N PRO A 160 21.51 -2.48 -0.53
CA PRO A 160 22.05 -1.54 -1.49
C PRO A 160 23.29 -2.10 -2.20
N SER A 161 23.40 -1.89 -3.49
CA SER A 161 24.58 -2.28 -4.26
C SER A 161 25.70 -1.27 -4.10
N ALA A 162 26.93 -1.73 -3.94
CA ALA A 162 28.09 -0.84 -3.79
C ALA A 162 28.36 0.01 -5.05
N ASN A 163 27.94 -0.45 -6.22
CA ASN A 163 28.02 0.25 -7.51
C ASN A 163 26.70 0.92 -7.93
N ALA A 164 25.76 1.17 -7.00
CA ALA A 164 24.51 1.87 -7.29
C ALA A 164 24.77 3.30 -7.82
N HIS A 165 23.80 3.88 -8.53
CA HIS A 165 23.89 5.29 -8.95
C HIS A 165 23.70 6.26 -7.75
N SER A 166 22.80 5.92 -6.81
CA SER A 166 22.53 6.73 -5.62
C SER A 166 23.73 6.79 -4.67
N ALA A 167 24.10 8.00 -4.25
CA ALA A 167 25.14 8.23 -3.24
C ALA A 167 24.80 7.57 -1.88
N ASP A 168 23.55 7.68 -1.46
CA ASP A 168 23.08 7.06 -0.21
C ASP A 168 23.16 5.53 -0.28
N ALA A 169 22.77 4.94 -1.40
CA ALA A 169 22.89 3.49 -1.57
C ALA A 169 24.35 3.02 -1.47
N LYS A 170 25.29 3.75 -2.08
CA LYS A 170 26.73 3.46 -1.93
C LYS A 170 27.20 3.60 -0.49
N ARG A 171 26.76 4.66 0.20
CA ARG A 171 27.12 4.94 1.57
C ARG A 171 26.61 3.84 2.51
N TYR A 172 25.36 3.42 2.37
CA TYR A 172 24.78 2.33 3.15
C TYR A 172 25.45 0.98 2.85
N ALA A 173 25.70 0.67 1.57
CA ALA A 173 26.46 -0.53 1.22
C ALA A 173 27.83 -0.53 1.91
N LYS A 174 28.53 0.63 1.91
CA LYS A 174 29.84 0.78 2.57
C LYS A 174 29.75 0.57 4.08
N GLN A 175 28.73 1.07 4.76
CA GLN A 175 28.51 0.82 6.18
C GLN A 175 28.34 -0.68 6.46
N ILE A 176 27.51 -1.36 5.64
CA ILE A 176 27.21 -2.79 5.80
C ILE A 176 28.46 -3.65 5.62
N TYR A 177 29.18 -3.54 4.49
CA TYR A 177 30.34 -4.41 4.25
C TYR A 177 31.51 -4.11 5.20
N LYS A 178 31.69 -2.84 5.63
CA LYS A 178 32.68 -2.49 6.65
C LYS A 178 32.34 -3.09 8.01
N PHE A 179 31.07 -3.01 8.41
CA PHE A 179 30.60 -3.61 9.66
C PHE A 179 30.80 -5.13 9.67
N MET A 180 30.60 -5.78 8.53
CA MET A 180 30.85 -7.22 8.37
C MET A 180 32.33 -7.60 8.26
N GLY A 181 33.25 -6.64 8.17
CA GLY A 181 34.68 -6.89 8.01
C GLY A 181 35.05 -7.51 6.65
N ILE A 182 34.23 -7.32 5.62
CA ILE A 182 34.49 -7.86 4.28
C ILE A 182 34.83 -6.76 3.27
N SER A 183 35.51 -7.14 2.18
CA SER A 183 35.82 -6.22 1.10
C SER A 183 34.56 -5.86 0.28
N GLU A 184 34.57 -4.70 -0.40
CA GLU A 184 33.53 -4.35 -1.37
C GLU A 184 33.36 -5.42 -2.44
N ARG A 185 34.47 -5.99 -2.92
CA ARG A 185 34.46 -7.07 -3.91
C ARG A 185 33.72 -8.31 -3.42
N ASP A 186 33.98 -8.71 -2.16
CA ASP A 186 33.35 -9.89 -1.58
C ASP A 186 31.87 -9.63 -1.28
N TYR A 187 31.53 -8.45 -0.80
CA TYR A 187 30.12 -8.03 -0.65
C TYR A 187 29.36 -8.13 -1.96
N ARG A 188 29.93 -7.62 -3.08
CA ARG A 188 29.32 -7.71 -4.41
C ARG A 188 29.15 -9.15 -4.88
N LYS A 189 30.15 -10.03 -4.63
CA LYS A 189 30.06 -11.46 -4.96
C LYS A 189 28.95 -12.16 -4.17
N VAL A 190 28.86 -11.90 -2.86
CA VAL A 190 27.83 -12.44 -1.98
C VAL A 190 26.44 -12.02 -2.46
N LEU A 191 26.22 -10.71 -2.72
CA LEU A 191 24.96 -10.22 -3.23
C LEU A 191 24.57 -10.84 -4.57
N SER A 192 25.55 -10.96 -5.50
CA SER A 192 25.30 -11.59 -6.78
C SER A 192 24.85 -13.04 -6.64
N LYS A 193 25.55 -13.81 -5.79
CA LYS A 193 25.24 -15.21 -5.51
C LYS A 193 23.85 -15.38 -4.85
N LEU A 194 23.52 -14.57 -3.84
CA LEU A 194 22.21 -14.62 -3.19
C LEU A 194 21.10 -14.18 -4.15
N ARG A 195 21.30 -13.06 -4.88
CA ARG A 195 20.32 -12.59 -5.85
C ARG A 195 20.09 -13.58 -7.00
N SER A 196 21.10 -14.38 -7.36
CA SER A 196 20.92 -15.43 -8.37
C SER A 196 19.98 -16.53 -7.91
N LYS A 197 19.89 -16.76 -6.60
CA LYS A 197 19.00 -17.77 -5.99
C LYS A 197 17.56 -17.25 -5.77
N LEU A 198 17.36 -15.93 -5.75
CA LEU A 198 16.03 -15.36 -5.55
C LEU A 198 15.14 -15.67 -6.76
N ASP A 199 14.05 -16.39 -6.49
CA ASP A 199 13.02 -16.70 -7.49
C ASP A 199 11.98 -15.59 -7.56
N ILE A 200 12.37 -14.47 -8.21
CA ILE A 200 11.50 -13.30 -8.39
C ILE A 200 11.10 -13.12 -9.85
N VAL A 201 9.86 -12.71 -10.06
CA VAL A 201 9.26 -12.54 -11.40
C VAL A 201 10.09 -11.60 -12.27
N GLU A 202 10.51 -10.46 -11.72
CA GLU A 202 11.29 -9.44 -12.45
C GLU A 202 12.63 -9.97 -12.99
N LYS A 203 13.24 -10.91 -12.26
CA LYS A 203 14.48 -11.55 -12.71
C LYS A 203 14.19 -12.48 -13.89
N LYS A 204 13.21 -13.36 -13.77
CA LYS A 204 12.80 -14.26 -14.87
C LYS A 204 12.46 -13.46 -16.14
N MET A 205 11.71 -12.37 -15.99
CA MET A 205 11.37 -11.46 -17.08
C MET A 205 12.63 -10.85 -17.74
N SER A 206 13.60 -10.35 -16.95
CA SER A 206 14.83 -9.73 -17.46
C SER A 206 15.75 -10.73 -18.17
N GLU A 207 15.74 -11.97 -17.72
CA GLU A 207 16.50 -13.08 -18.30
C GLU A 207 15.75 -13.81 -19.43
N LYS A 208 14.53 -13.33 -19.78
CA LYS A 208 13.65 -13.91 -20.81
C LYS A 208 13.22 -15.37 -20.53
N ARG A 209 13.27 -15.78 -19.26
CA ARG A 209 12.83 -17.11 -18.80
C ARG A 209 11.34 -17.10 -18.45
N TRP A 210 10.51 -16.76 -19.42
CA TRP A 210 9.07 -16.62 -19.26
C TRP A 210 8.38 -17.92 -18.91
N ASP A 211 8.86 -19.02 -19.48
CA ASP A 211 8.40 -20.40 -19.25
C ASP A 211 8.58 -20.91 -17.82
N GLU A 212 9.48 -20.30 -17.04
CA GLU A 212 9.70 -20.61 -15.64
C GLU A 212 8.80 -19.82 -14.68
N ILE A 213 7.96 -18.91 -15.16
CA ILE A 213 7.06 -18.14 -14.31
C ILE A 213 5.88 -19.02 -13.87
N ALA A 214 5.79 -19.27 -12.56
CA ALA A 214 4.61 -19.90 -11.94
C ALA A 214 3.56 -18.82 -11.68
N TYR A 215 2.56 -18.71 -12.55
CA TYR A 215 1.56 -17.64 -12.50
C TYR A 215 0.74 -17.64 -11.20
N GLU A 216 0.55 -18.79 -10.58
CA GLU A 216 -0.14 -18.96 -9.29
C GLU A 216 0.62 -18.27 -8.13
N ALA A 217 1.95 -18.19 -8.23
CA ALA A 217 2.82 -17.58 -7.22
C ALA A 217 3.12 -16.10 -7.48
N VAL A 218 2.73 -15.56 -8.64
CA VAL A 218 2.98 -14.15 -8.97
C VAL A 218 2.25 -13.25 -7.98
N PRO A 219 2.97 -12.27 -7.35
CA PRO A 219 2.33 -11.34 -6.42
C PRO A 219 1.23 -10.49 -7.06
N SER A 220 0.21 -10.12 -6.28
CA SER A 220 -0.97 -9.38 -6.73
C SER A 220 -0.62 -8.14 -7.59
N ARG A 221 0.27 -7.30 -7.10
CA ARG A 221 0.70 -6.07 -7.80
C ARG A 221 1.46 -6.39 -9.10
N ALA A 222 2.27 -7.44 -9.11
CA ALA A 222 3.00 -7.88 -10.29
C ALA A 222 2.05 -8.39 -11.39
N ASN A 223 1.00 -9.16 -11.02
CA ASN A 223 -0.06 -9.57 -11.95
C ASN A 223 -0.72 -8.36 -12.62
N LEU A 224 -1.02 -7.30 -11.85
CA LEU A 224 -1.67 -6.10 -12.37
C LEU A 224 -0.73 -5.25 -13.27
N ILE A 225 0.55 -5.15 -12.91
CA ILE A 225 1.52 -4.29 -13.61
C ILE A 225 2.06 -4.98 -14.86
N TYR A 226 2.39 -6.28 -14.77
CA TYR A 226 3.09 -7.00 -15.83
C TYR A 226 2.18 -7.79 -16.76
N ASN A 227 0.84 -7.69 -16.62
CA ASN A 227 -0.12 -8.45 -17.44
C ASN A 227 0.16 -8.32 -18.95
N SER A 228 0.37 -7.09 -19.44
CA SER A 228 0.67 -6.88 -20.87
C SER A 228 2.00 -7.49 -21.30
N ALA A 229 2.99 -7.58 -20.39
CA ALA A 229 4.27 -8.21 -20.68
C ALA A 229 4.13 -9.74 -20.72
N PHE A 230 3.35 -10.32 -19.81
CA PHE A 230 3.04 -11.77 -19.83
C PHE A 230 2.33 -12.16 -21.12
N LEU A 231 1.27 -11.44 -21.50
CA LEU A 231 0.52 -11.71 -22.73
C LEU A 231 1.39 -11.53 -24.00
N ARG A 232 2.38 -10.64 -23.99
CA ARG A 232 3.24 -10.41 -25.16
C ARG A 232 4.34 -11.47 -25.32
N ASN A 233 4.87 -11.99 -24.21
CA ASN A 233 6.07 -12.82 -24.24
C ASN A 233 5.81 -14.29 -23.85
N ASP A 234 4.64 -14.63 -23.32
CA ASP A 234 4.24 -15.97 -22.87
C ASP A 234 2.73 -16.14 -23.03
N GLU A 235 2.19 -15.81 -24.20
CA GLU A 235 0.78 -15.69 -24.47
C GLU A 235 0.02 -16.98 -24.19
N ASP A 236 0.50 -18.10 -24.73
CA ASP A 236 -0.19 -19.40 -24.65
C ASP A 236 -0.34 -19.88 -23.21
N ARG A 237 0.76 -19.87 -22.43
CA ARG A 237 0.74 -20.27 -21.01
C ARG A 237 -0.09 -19.29 -20.17
N ARG A 238 -0.02 -17.99 -20.47
CA ARG A 238 -0.84 -17.00 -19.76
C ARG A 238 -2.33 -17.19 -20.06
N ARG A 239 -2.70 -17.46 -21.31
CA ARG A 239 -4.08 -17.73 -21.70
C ARG A 239 -4.61 -19.04 -21.09
N ASP A 240 -3.79 -20.09 -21.07
CA ASP A 240 -4.13 -21.35 -20.40
C ASP A 240 -4.38 -21.12 -18.89
N PHE A 241 -3.47 -20.42 -18.21
CA PHE A 241 -3.63 -20.06 -16.81
C PHE A 241 -4.95 -19.30 -16.54
N LEU A 242 -5.30 -18.32 -17.39
CA LEU A 242 -6.54 -17.58 -17.26
C LEU A 242 -7.78 -18.45 -17.52
N SER A 243 -7.70 -19.39 -18.46
CA SER A 243 -8.76 -20.35 -18.70
C SER A 243 -8.99 -21.31 -17.52
N ARG A 244 -7.90 -21.76 -16.88
CA ARG A 244 -7.96 -22.56 -15.65
C ARG A 244 -8.51 -21.79 -14.46
N LEU A 245 -8.25 -20.46 -14.37
CA LEU A 245 -8.88 -19.59 -13.37
C LEU A 245 -10.41 -19.54 -13.55
N GLU A 246 -10.88 -19.37 -14.78
CA GLU A 246 -12.33 -19.33 -15.10
C GLU A 246 -13.04 -20.65 -14.70
N LYS A 247 -12.33 -21.79 -14.78
CA LYS A 247 -12.84 -23.10 -14.37
C LYS A 247 -12.68 -23.38 -12.87
N GLY A 248 -12.04 -22.51 -12.11
CA GLY A 248 -11.74 -22.70 -10.69
C GLY A 248 -10.64 -23.74 -10.40
N GLU A 249 -9.86 -24.13 -11.41
CA GLU A 249 -8.79 -25.14 -11.30
C GLU A 249 -7.50 -24.58 -10.71
N THR A 250 -7.36 -23.26 -10.64
CA THR A 250 -6.20 -22.56 -10.10
C THR A 250 -6.62 -21.23 -9.45
N LYS A 251 -5.68 -20.48 -8.89
CA LYS A 251 -5.94 -19.21 -8.22
C LYS A 251 -4.96 -18.13 -8.65
N ILE A 252 -5.37 -16.86 -8.53
CA ILE A 252 -4.55 -15.68 -8.74
C ILE A 252 -4.48 -14.87 -7.43
N ASN A 253 -3.32 -14.31 -7.13
CA ASN A 253 -3.16 -13.49 -5.94
C ASN A 253 -3.70 -12.08 -6.18
N ALA A 254 -4.65 -11.62 -5.36
CA ALA A 254 -5.22 -10.28 -5.37
C ALA A 254 -5.26 -9.61 -4.00
N SER A 255 -4.79 -10.28 -2.93
CA SER A 255 -4.94 -9.89 -1.53
C SER A 255 -4.37 -8.51 -1.15
N THR A 256 -3.47 -7.96 -1.95
CA THR A 256 -2.86 -6.62 -1.71
C THR A 256 -3.33 -5.57 -2.71
N LEU A 257 -4.36 -5.86 -3.50
CA LEU A 257 -5.01 -4.91 -4.40
C LEU A 257 -6.24 -4.31 -3.75
N PHE A 258 -6.52 -3.08 -4.10
CA PHE A 258 -7.77 -2.40 -3.78
C PHE A 258 -8.71 -2.41 -5.00
N PRO A 259 -10.04 -2.33 -4.81
CA PRO A 259 -11.00 -2.28 -5.92
C PRO A 259 -10.65 -1.22 -6.97
N HIS A 260 -10.27 -0.02 -6.55
CA HIS A 260 -9.90 1.06 -7.46
C HIS A 260 -8.61 0.81 -8.26
N ASP A 261 -7.67 -0.01 -7.76
CA ASP A 261 -6.46 -0.39 -8.52
C ASP A 261 -6.82 -1.14 -9.80
N ILE A 262 -7.88 -1.95 -9.75
CA ILE A 262 -8.36 -2.77 -10.88
C ILE A 262 -9.26 -1.93 -11.80
N VAL A 263 -10.24 -1.24 -11.24
CA VAL A 263 -11.18 -0.39 -11.98
C VAL A 263 -10.44 0.68 -12.79
N ALA A 264 -9.42 1.32 -12.21
CA ALA A 264 -8.60 2.31 -12.89
C ALA A 264 -7.89 1.78 -14.16
N LYS A 265 -7.64 0.46 -14.24
CA LYS A 265 -7.01 -0.14 -15.43
C LYS A 265 -7.93 -0.22 -16.63
N TYR A 266 -9.23 -0.21 -16.41
CA TYR A 266 -10.23 -0.15 -17.49
C TYR A 266 -10.36 1.23 -18.10
N SER A 267 -9.97 2.30 -17.43
CA SER A 267 -10.01 3.65 -18.00
C SER A 267 -9.03 3.79 -19.17
N ASP A 268 -9.50 4.33 -20.27
CA ASP A 268 -8.70 4.74 -21.44
C ASP A 268 -8.68 6.27 -21.59
N GLY A 269 -8.83 6.98 -20.47
CA GLY A 269 -8.91 8.43 -20.42
C GLY A 269 -10.13 8.94 -21.21
N TRP A 270 -9.92 9.87 -22.12
CA TRP A 270 -11.00 10.47 -22.96
C TRP A 270 -11.64 9.48 -23.93
N ARG A 271 -11.05 8.29 -24.15
CA ARG A 271 -11.58 7.28 -25.08
C ARG A 271 -12.60 6.35 -24.42
N GLY A 272 -12.90 6.54 -23.12
CA GLY A 272 -13.86 5.73 -22.39
C GLY A 272 -13.22 4.51 -21.73
N LEU A 273 -13.80 3.32 -21.91
CA LEU A 273 -13.36 2.08 -21.28
C LEU A 273 -12.67 1.15 -22.29
N LYS A 274 -11.58 0.54 -21.86
CA LYS A 274 -10.90 -0.54 -22.59
C LYS A 274 -11.81 -1.77 -22.75
N PRO A 275 -11.51 -2.66 -23.72
CA PRO A 275 -12.18 -3.96 -23.82
C PRO A 275 -12.02 -4.79 -22.54
N THR A 276 -12.89 -5.77 -22.38
CA THR A 276 -12.83 -6.72 -21.26
C THR A 276 -11.47 -7.45 -21.23
N ASP A 277 -10.83 -7.43 -20.06
CA ASP A 277 -9.52 -8.07 -19.79
C ASP A 277 -9.72 -9.20 -18.76
N LYS A 278 -9.51 -10.45 -19.20
CA LYS A 278 -9.67 -11.65 -18.36
C LYS A 278 -8.81 -11.61 -17.09
N THR A 279 -7.65 -10.96 -17.12
CA THR A 279 -6.80 -10.82 -15.92
C THR A 279 -7.42 -9.86 -14.92
N LEU A 280 -7.98 -8.74 -15.37
CA LEU A 280 -8.65 -7.78 -14.50
C LEU A 280 -9.91 -8.38 -13.88
N GLU A 281 -10.69 -9.14 -14.67
CA GLU A 281 -11.86 -9.88 -14.16
C GLU A 281 -11.44 -10.91 -13.10
N ALA A 282 -10.40 -11.70 -13.37
CA ALA A 282 -9.89 -12.69 -12.42
C ALA A 282 -9.35 -12.05 -11.13
N LEU A 283 -8.62 -10.94 -11.23
CA LEU A 283 -8.13 -10.19 -10.07
C LEU A 283 -9.28 -9.60 -9.24
N TRP A 284 -10.33 -9.09 -9.91
CA TRP A 284 -11.52 -8.56 -9.24
C TRP A 284 -12.25 -9.64 -8.45
N ASN A 285 -12.48 -10.80 -9.07
CA ASN A 285 -13.14 -11.93 -8.43
C ASN A 285 -12.32 -12.51 -7.26
N ALA A 286 -10.99 -12.40 -7.33
CA ALA A 286 -10.06 -12.86 -6.29
C ALA A 286 -9.79 -11.84 -5.18
N LEU A 287 -10.37 -10.63 -5.23
CA LEU A 287 -10.28 -9.69 -4.12
C LEU A 287 -10.85 -10.31 -2.84
N PRO A 288 -10.22 -10.06 -1.68
CA PRO A 288 -10.78 -10.49 -0.40
C PRO A 288 -12.21 -9.99 -0.22
N ASP A 289 -13.10 -10.83 0.27
CA ASP A 289 -14.47 -10.42 0.60
C ASP A 289 -14.50 -9.81 2.01
N THR A 290 -14.63 -8.48 2.07
CA THR A 290 -14.76 -7.72 3.32
C THR A 290 -16.21 -7.34 3.62
N VAL A 291 -17.17 -7.76 2.80
CA VAL A 291 -18.60 -7.45 2.92
C VAL A 291 -19.37 -8.58 3.60
N ASN A 292 -18.82 -9.78 3.59
CA ASN A 292 -19.45 -10.94 4.17
C ASN A 292 -19.81 -10.70 5.66
N GLY A 293 -21.08 -10.91 6.01
CA GLY A 293 -21.60 -10.68 7.35
C GLY A 293 -22.12 -9.26 7.62
N CYS A 294 -22.00 -8.32 6.67
CA CYS A 294 -22.57 -6.97 6.82
C CYS A 294 -24.11 -6.91 6.70
N GLY A 295 -24.77 -8.02 6.42
CA GLY A 295 -26.23 -8.10 6.30
C GLY A 295 -26.79 -7.37 5.07
N ASN A 296 -28.02 -6.88 5.20
CA ASN A 296 -28.73 -6.19 4.13
C ASN A 296 -28.33 -4.71 4.06
N THR A 297 -27.19 -4.42 3.41
CA THR A 297 -26.63 -3.07 3.30
C THR A 297 -26.74 -2.54 1.87
N ILE A 298 -26.95 -1.21 1.76
CA ILE A 298 -26.89 -0.48 0.49
C ILE A 298 -25.81 0.61 0.57
N VAL A 299 -25.07 0.78 -0.51
CA VAL A 299 -24.06 1.83 -0.63
C VAL A 299 -24.68 3.09 -1.25
N VAL A 300 -24.30 4.24 -0.72
CA VAL A 300 -24.57 5.55 -1.33
C VAL A 300 -23.23 6.11 -1.80
N ALA A 301 -23.06 6.28 -3.10
CA ALA A 301 -21.81 6.71 -3.71
C ALA A 301 -21.92 8.16 -4.21
N ASP A 302 -21.03 9.02 -3.74
CA ASP A 302 -20.93 10.40 -4.22
C ASP A 302 -20.22 10.44 -5.58
N GLY A 303 -20.96 10.83 -6.61
CA GLY A 303 -20.51 11.04 -7.99
C GLY A 303 -20.35 12.50 -8.38
N SER A 304 -20.40 13.44 -7.42
CA SER A 304 -20.33 14.87 -7.68
C SER A 304 -18.99 15.31 -8.30
N GLY A 305 -18.98 16.47 -8.95
CA GLY A 305 -17.77 17.02 -9.60
C GLY A 305 -16.62 17.28 -8.62
N SER A 306 -16.90 17.57 -7.34
CA SER A 306 -15.89 17.73 -6.29
C SER A 306 -15.10 16.45 -6.01
N MET A 307 -15.65 15.26 -6.31
CA MET A 307 -14.98 13.97 -6.18
C MET A 307 -13.88 13.73 -7.24
N THR A 308 -13.72 14.60 -8.22
CA THR A 308 -12.64 14.50 -9.22
C THR A 308 -11.27 14.89 -8.67
N VAL A 309 -11.18 15.36 -7.42
CA VAL A 309 -9.92 15.67 -6.74
C VAL A 309 -9.08 14.42 -6.49
N ASN A 310 -7.76 14.58 -6.60
CA ASN A 310 -6.81 13.50 -6.30
C ASN A 310 -6.70 13.24 -4.79
N VAL A 311 -6.79 11.99 -4.40
CA VAL A 311 -6.67 11.58 -2.99
C VAL A 311 -5.20 11.61 -2.57
N GLY A 312 -4.89 12.40 -1.52
CA GLY A 312 -3.63 12.36 -0.78
C GLY A 312 -2.36 12.49 -1.63
N GLY A 313 -2.41 13.18 -2.78
CA GLY A 313 -1.24 13.33 -3.65
C GLY A 313 -0.94 12.15 -4.57
N SER A 314 -1.82 11.17 -4.61
CA SER A 314 -1.83 10.11 -5.62
C SER A 314 -2.43 10.62 -6.94
N ASN A 315 -2.34 9.79 -7.99
CA ASN A 315 -3.06 10.02 -9.25
C ASN A 315 -4.46 9.38 -9.24
N VAL A 316 -4.94 8.94 -8.08
CA VAL A 316 -6.25 8.32 -7.89
C VAL A 316 -7.23 9.39 -7.43
N THR A 317 -8.36 9.55 -8.12
CA THR A 317 -9.41 10.49 -7.72
C THR A 317 -10.33 9.86 -6.67
N ALA A 318 -10.94 10.70 -5.84
CA ALA A 318 -11.97 10.26 -4.89
C ALA A 318 -13.13 9.57 -5.61
N LEU A 319 -13.53 10.09 -6.78
CA LEU A 319 -14.56 9.51 -7.65
C LEU A 319 -14.22 8.07 -8.08
N ALA A 320 -12.97 7.83 -8.51
CA ALA A 320 -12.54 6.48 -8.91
C ALA A 320 -12.61 5.48 -7.74
N VAL A 321 -12.32 5.94 -6.52
CA VAL A 321 -12.44 5.12 -5.31
C VAL A 321 -13.91 4.87 -4.98
N ALA A 322 -14.76 5.92 -5.01
CA ALA A 322 -16.20 5.83 -4.71
C ALA A 322 -16.90 4.84 -5.66
N ASN A 323 -16.69 4.97 -6.97
CA ASN A 323 -17.30 4.08 -7.97
C ASN A 323 -16.79 2.63 -7.81
N ALA A 324 -15.49 2.44 -7.59
CA ALA A 324 -14.94 1.10 -7.38
C ALA A 324 -15.51 0.42 -6.14
N LEU A 325 -15.67 1.16 -5.04
CA LEU A 325 -16.28 0.65 -3.81
C LEU A 325 -17.77 0.40 -3.97
N ALA A 326 -18.51 1.28 -4.69
CA ALA A 326 -19.92 1.07 -4.97
C ALA A 326 -20.15 -0.26 -5.68
N ILE A 327 -19.42 -0.55 -6.76
CA ILE A 327 -19.51 -1.82 -7.48
C ILE A 327 -19.09 -2.99 -6.59
N TYR A 328 -17.98 -2.84 -5.86
CA TYR A 328 -17.45 -3.89 -5.00
C TYR A 328 -18.43 -4.31 -3.90
N PHE A 329 -19.02 -3.34 -3.20
CA PHE A 329 -20.00 -3.60 -2.14
C PHE A 329 -21.33 -4.11 -2.69
N ALA A 330 -21.87 -3.49 -3.75
CA ALA A 330 -23.12 -3.92 -4.37
C ALA A 330 -23.07 -5.40 -4.81
N GLU A 331 -21.98 -5.79 -5.46
CA GLU A 331 -21.79 -7.18 -5.93
C GLU A 331 -21.71 -8.22 -4.80
N ARG A 332 -21.11 -7.82 -3.66
CA ARG A 332 -20.86 -8.71 -2.52
C ARG A 332 -21.91 -8.61 -1.42
N SER A 333 -22.79 -7.63 -1.51
CA SER A 333 -23.95 -7.53 -0.62
C SER A 333 -24.88 -8.71 -0.77
N SER A 334 -25.63 -8.99 0.30
CA SER A 334 -26.69 -10.00 0.33
C SER A 334 -28.06 -9.34 0.49
N GLY A 335 -29.12 -10.12 0.22
CA GLY A 335 -30.49 -9.65 0.42
C GLY A 335 -31.03 -8.78 -0.73
N GLN A 336 -31.94 -7.86 -0.39
CA GLN A 336 -32.73 -7.11 -1.39
C GLN A 336 -31.89 -6.07 -2.16
N PHE A 337 -30.76 -5.64 -1.60
CA PHE A 337 -29.90 -4.60 -2.18
C PHE A 337 -28.69 -5.17 -2.94
N LYS A 338 -28.64 -6.49 -3.10
CA LYS A 338 -27.60 -7.11 -3.91
C LYS A 338 -27.58 -6.53 -5.33
N ASP A 339 -26.38 -6.25 -5.85
CA ASP A 339 -26.13 -5.63 -7.15
C ASP A 339 -26.75 -4.22 -7.31
N ASN A 340 -27.11 -3.53 -6.22
CA ASN A 340 -27.67 -2.20 -6.25
C ASN A 340 -26.86 -1.22 -5.40
N TYR A 341 -26.77 0.04 -5.85
CA TYR A 341 -26.29 1.16 -5.04
C TYR A 341 -27.08 2.45 -5.38
N ILE A 342 -26.99 3.46 -4.53
CA ILE A 342 -27.63 4.78 -4.74
C ILE A 342 -26.56 5.81 -5.06
N THR A 343 -26.81 6.66 -6.09
CA THR A 343 -25.97 7.83 -6.36
C THR A 343 -26.30 8.94 -5.37
N PHE A 344 -25.27 9.60 -4.79
CA PHE A 344 -25.46 10.83 -4.05
C PHE A 344 -25.31 12.01 -5.00
N SER A 345 -26.44 12.65 -5.34
CA SER A 345 -26.53 13.77 -6.28
C SER A 345 -27.80 14.56 -6.00
N GLU A 346 -28.00 15.66 -6.71
CA GLU A 346 -29.25 16.45 -6.65
C GLU A 346 -30.48 15.59 -7.02
N HIS A 347 -30.31 14.63 -7.91
CA HIS A 347 -31.33 13.65 -8.29
C HIS A 347 -30.80 12.22 -8.03
N PRO A 348 -30.92 11.71 -6.79
CA PRO A 348 -30.42 10.37 -6.46
C PRO A 348 -31.09 9.28 -7.31
N GLN A 349 -30.31 8.34 -7.79
CA GLN A 349 -30.79 7.21 -8.58
C GLN A 349 -30.38 5.90 -7.95
N LEU A 350 -31.28 4.91 -8.00
CA LEU A 350 -30.94 3.52 -7.70
C LEU A 350 -30.34 2.90 -8.98
N VAL A 351 -29.07 2.55 -8.91
CA VAL A 351 -28.33 1.94 -10.01
C VAL A 351 -28.35 0.42 -9.84
N ASP A 352 -28.85 -0.28 -10.86
CA ASP A 352 -28.91 -1.75 -10.92
C ASP A 352 -27.76 -2.28 -11.77
N LEU A 353 -26.80 -2.94 -11.10
CA LEU A 353 -25.61 -3.55 -11.71
C LEU A 353 -25.85 -4.99 -12.16
N SER A 354 -27.03 -5.59 -11.88
CA SER A 354 -27.33 -7.00 -12.21
C SER A 354 -27.30 -7.29 -13.71
N LYS A 355 -27.48 -6.26 -14.54
CA LYS A 355 -27.41 -6.32 -16.00
C LYS A 355 -25.98 -6.49 -16.53
N GLY A 356 -24.97 -6.10 -15.75
CA GLY A 356 -23.54 -6.27 -16.11
C GLY A 356 -23.07 -7.68 -15.82
N LYS A 357 -22.63 -8.40 -16.86
CA LYS A 357 -22.15 -9.79 -16.75
C LYS A 357 -20.73 -9.92 -16.18
N ASN A 358 -19.96 -8.84 -16.25
CA ASN A 358 -18.57 -8.78 -15.82
C ASN A 358 -18.26 -7.37 -15.27
N LEU A 359 -17.08 -7.20 -14.65
CA LEU A 359 -16.67 -5.92 -14.06
C LEU A 359 -16.70 -4.77 -15.07
N ARG A 360 -16.19 -5.00 -16.28
CA ARG A 360 -16.15 -3.94 -17.30
C ARG A 360 -17.54 -3.42 -17.64
N GLU A 361 -18.54 -4.32 -17.78
CA GLU A 361 -19.93 -3.92 -18.03
C GLU A 361 -20.54 -3.20 -16.83
N LYS A 362 -20.24 -3.64 -15.61
CA LYS A 362 -20.68 -2.95 -14.39
C LYS A 362 -20.07 -1.55 -14.25
N ILE A 363 -18.80 -1.37 -14.62
CA ILE A 363 -18.17 -0.04 -14.69
C ILE A 363 -18.87 0.87 -15.72
N GLN A 364 -19.36 0.28 -16.80
CA GLN A 364 -20.08 1.06 -17.83
C GLN A 364 -21.49 1.48 -17.39
N ILE A 365 -22.11 0.71 -16.51
CA ILE A 365 -23.42 1.02 -15.93
C ILE A 365 -23.30 2.08 -14.81
N ALA A 366 -22.24 1.97 -13.99
CA ALA A 366 -21.96 2.86 -12.87
C ALA A 366 -21.52 4.25 -13.32
#